data_a14ec9af1009f1836b12618a3cb2e48d
#
_entry.id   a14ec9af1009f1836b12618a3cb2e48d
#
_cell.length_a   1.000
_cell.length_b   1.000
_cell.length_c   1.000
_cell.angle_alpha   90.00
_cell.angle_beta   90.00
_cell.angle_gamma   90.00
#
_symmetry.space_group_name_H-M   'P 1'
#
loop_
_entity.id
_entity.type
_entity.pdbx_description
1 polymer ?
#
loop_
_entity_poly.entity_id
_entity_poly.type
_entity_poly.pdbx_seq_one_letter_code
_entity_poly.pdbx_strand_id
1 'polypeptide(L)'
;YSLYNNILQVDSTSKLFLIQEIEDEKYEILFGDGIIGKKPPGGATITVNYIVTNGRSGNDARNFSFVGVLEDDQGVSVTSGISVLRTAQRSSDGDDVEDVSTIKYLAPRIYSSQYRAVTANDYTGIIPFVYPNVESVTSYGGEELDPPEYGKVFISIKPKNGSFLSQITKDDIQRQLKQYSIAGIKPEIIDLKYLYIEVDTSVYYNSNAVSDTTELVTSVTRTLTSYSQSSDINAFGGRFKYSKIQGLIDDSARGVTSNITKVKMRRDIAPELNTFATYELCYGNSFFKQRNGYGIRSTGFTVANVSGTIYMGDIPTAGTDFGKIIFFKLVNNLPLIVKNDAGTVDYIHGEINLDVVNITGTSLANGLIQVEAIPQSNDVIALKDLYLQLDVTNSSVNALPDVVSSGENTSATSYVTTSSYASESIYTR
;
A
#
# COMPACT_ATOMS: atom_id res chain seq x y z
N TYR A 1 43.29 4.77 -1.30
CA TYR A 1 42.48 3.66 -0.75
C TYR A 1 41.04 3.86 -1.14
N SER A 2 40.39 2.78 -1.56
CA SER A 2 38.97 2.74 -1.98
C SER A 2 38.17 1.83 -1.07
N LEU A 3 36.87 2.07 -0.97
CA LEU A 3 35.96 1.20 -0.25
C LEU A 3 35.95 -0.19 -0.90
N TYR A 4 36.00 -1.20 -0.06
CA TYR A 4 36.07 -2.57 -0.47
C TYR A 4 34.69 -3.16 -0.79
N ASN A 5 34.56 -3.81 -1.94
CA ASN A 5 33.29 -4.38 -2.39
C ASN A 5 33.33 -5.90 -2.68
N ASN A 6 34.50 -6.53 -2.84
CA ASN A 6 34.56 -7.95 -3.21
C ASN A 6 35.88 -8.63 -2.80
N ILE A 7 35.79 -9.68 -1.96
CA ILE A 7 36.96 -10.41 -1.43
C ILE A 7 37.74 -11.18 -2.48
N LEU A 8 37.14 -11.55 -3.58
CA LEU A 8 37.74 -12.44 -4.57
C LEU A 8 38.80 -11.76 -5.45
N GLN A 9 38.95 -10.46 -5.39
CA GLN A 9 39.89 -9.67 -6.19
C GLN A 9 40.92 -8.90 -5.35
N VAL A 10 41.13 -9.29 -4.10
CA VAL A 10 42.04 -8.60 -3.17
C VAL A 10 43.35 -9.34 -3.05
N ASP A 11 44.44 -8.61 -3.24
CA ASP A 11 45.78 -9.05 -3.00
C ASP A 11 46.49 -8.16 -1.94
N SER A 12 47.73 -8.48 -1.55
CA SER A 12 48.51 -7.75 -0.57
C SER A 12 48.88 -6.32 -1.00
N THR A 13 48.68 -5.95 -2.28
CA THR A 13 49.00 -4.63 -2.83
C THR A 13 47.79 -3.74 -3.00
N SER A 14 46.58 -4.31 -2.89
CA SER A 14 45.31 -3.64 -3.10
C SER A 14 45.11 -2.54 -2.05
N LYS A 15 44.95 -1.28 -2.50
CA LYS A 15 44.71 -0.12 -1.63
C LYS A 15 43.22 -0.04 -1.30
N LEU A 16 42.78 -0.66 -0.23
CA LEU A 16 41.43 -0.72 0.21
C LEU A 16 41.24 -0.39 1.69
N PHE A 17 40.02 -0.05 2.06
CA PHE A 17 39.57 0.07 3.43
C PHE A 17 38.18 -0.52 3.60
N LEU A 18 37.87 -0.96 4.81
CA LEU A 18 36.54 -1.41 5.23
C LEU A 18 35.96 -0.37 6.19
N ILE A 19 34.68 -0.20 6.16
CA ILE A 19 33.94 0.59 7.15
C ILE A 19 33.08 -0.38 7.94
N GLN A 20 33.19 -0.33 9.25
CA GLN A 20 32.41 -1.11 10.18
C GLN A 20 31.69 -0.16 11.15
N GLU A 21 30.41 -0.36 11.38
CA GLU A 21 29.70 0.34 12.45
C GLU A 21 30.02 -0.32 13.79
N ILE A 22 30.32 0.49 14.79
CA ILE A 22 30.59 0.09 16.16
C ILE A 22 29.59 0.76 17.12
N GLU A 23 29.71 0.52 18.42
CA GLU A 23 28.83 1.11 19.43
C GLU A 23 28.76 2.64 19.33
N ASP A 24 27.63 3.22 19.75
CA ASP A 24 27.36 4.67 19.75
C ASP A 24 27.28 5.31 18.34
N GLU A 25 26.80 4.60 17.33
CA GLU A 25 26.64 5.11 15.95
C GLU A 25 27.95 5.61 15.33
N LYS A 26 29.09 5.07 15.78
CA LYS A 26 30.42 5.42 15.28
C LYS A 26 30.83 4.43 14.20
N TYR A 27 31.71 4.90 13.32
CA TYR A 27 32.29 4.08 12.26
C TYR A 27 33.79 3.86 12.50
N GLU A 28 34.19 2.60 12.40
CA GLU A 28 35.60 2.21 12.39
C GLU A 28 36.06 1.99 10.95
N ILE A 29 37.24 2.54 10.63
CA ILE A 29 37.86 2.35 9.32
C ILE A 29 39.02 1.37 9.49
N LEU A 30 38.87 0.22 8.83
CA LEU A 30 39.89 -0.84 8.86
C LEU A 30 40.67 -0.87 7.55
N PHE A 31 41.98 -0.79 7.64
CA PHE A 31 42.84 -0.93 6.46
C PHE A 31 43.39 -2.35 6.36
N GLY A 32 43.95 -2.70 5.19
CA GLY A 32 44.60 -3.98 4.99
C GLY A 32 45.75 -4.22 5.95
N ASP A 33 45.98 -5.48 6.28
CA ASP A 33 47.04 -5.94 7.20
C ASP A 33 48.39 -6.24 6.49
N GLY A 34 48.40 -6.21 5.14
CA GLY A 34 49.52 -6.57 4.28
C GLY A 34 49.44 -7.99 3.73
N ILE A 35 48.43 -8.75 4.14
CA ILE A 35 48.07 -10.08 3.54
C ILE A 35 46.81 -9.88 2.71
N ILE A 36 45.78 -9.33 3.34
CA ILE A 36 44.50 -8.95 2.68
C ILE A 36 44.49 -7.42 2.60
N GLY A 37 44.90 -6.90 1.47
CA GLY A 37 45.02 -5.46 1.26
C GLY A 37 46.29 -4.82 1.79
N LYS A 38 46.66 -3.67 1.24
CA LYS A 38 47.88 -2.95 1.55
C LYS A 38 47.79 -2.27 2.93
N LYS A 39 48.74 -2.59 3.80
CA LYS A 39 48.88 -1.90 5.09
C LYS A 39 49.40 -0.47 4.89
N PRO A 40 48.79 0.55 5.52
CA PRO A 40 49.37 1.90 5.53
C PRO A 40 50.76 1.93 6.16
N PRO A 41 51.71 2.72 5.63
CA PRO A 41 53.03 2.85 6.26
C PRO A 41 52.89 3.54 7.60
N GLY A 42 53.85 3.22 8.52
CA GLY A 42 53.92 3.88 9.84
C GLY A 42 54.09 5.39 9.67
N GLY A 43 53.33 6.19 10.43
CA GLY A 43 53.32 7.65 10.35
C GLY A 43 52.53 8.25 9.18
N ALA A 44 51.76 7.45 8.44
CA ALA A 44 50.91 7.97 7.38
C ALA A 44 49.79 8.87 7.93
N THR A 45 49.59 10.01 7.29
CA THR A 45 48.43 10.87 7.56
C THR A 45 47.19 10.29 6.85
N ILE A 46 46.12 10.10 7.59
CA ILE A 46 44.84 9.63 7.05
C ILE A 46 43.85 10.80 7.02
N THR A 47 43.44 11.19 5.84
CA THR A 47 42.42 12.22 5.65
C THR A 47 41.11 11.53 5.29
N VAL A 48 40.04 11.77 6.07
CA VAL A 48 38.72 11.22 5.87
C VAL A 48 37.75 12.33 5.48
N ASN A 49 37.19 12.24 4.28
CA ASN A 49 36.12 13.11 3.82
C ASN A 49 34.81 12.35 3.89
N TYR A 50 33.84 12.89 4.58
CA TYR A 50 32.50 12.26 4.72
C TYR A 50 31.41 13.31 4.60
N ILE A 51 30.21 12.86 4.22
CA ILE A 51 29.02 13.69 4.09
C ILE A 51 28.13 13.42 5.29
N VAL A 52 27.66 14.49 5.93
CA VAL A 52 26.64 14.42 6.96
C VAL A 52 25.30 14.79 6.31
N THR A 53 24.30 13.95 6.50
CA THR A 53 22.95 14.16 5.95
C THR A 53 21.95 14.34 7.08
N ASN A 54 20.85 15.02 6.79
CA ASN A 54 19.74 15.19 7.73
C ASN A 54 18.69 14.04 7.60
N GLY A 55 19.05 12.93 6.94
CA GLY A 55 18.18 11.81 6.74
C GLY A 55 16.85 12.22 6.08
N ARG A 56 15.76 11.70 6.59
CA ARG A 56 14.40 11.95 6.09
C ARG A 56 13.99 13.42 6.14
N SER A 57 14.52 14.19 7.09
CA SER A 57 14.21 15.63 7.22
C SER A 57 14.84 16.50 6.13
N GLY A 58 15.78 15.95 5.34
CA GLY A 58 16.37 16.59 4.17
C GLY A 58 15.50 16.52 2.90
N ASN A 59 14.42 15.75 2.92
CA ASN A 59 13.53 15.61 1.77
C ASN A 59 12.66 16.88 1.57
N ASP A 60 12.11 17.02 0.35
CA ASP A 60 11.22 18.10 -0.05
C ASP A 60 11.87 19.50 -0.16
N ALA A 61 13.17 19.64 0.02
CA ALA A 61 13.86 20.91 -0.17
C ALA A 61 13.88 21.32 -1.66
N ARG A 62 13.56 22.58 -1.93
CA ARG A 62 13.55 23.17 -3.28
C ARG A 62 14.44 24.39 -3.41
N ASN A 63 14.69 25.08 -2.32
CA ASN A 63 15.46 26.31 -2.28
C ASN A 63 16.79 26.03 -1.61
N PHE A 64 17.87 26.36 -2.31
CA PHE A 64 19.22 26.18 -1.82
C PHE A 64 19.93 27.52 -1.79
N SER A 65 20.80 27.73 -0.81
CA SER A 65 21.72 28.86 -0.76
C SER A 65 23.14 28.32 -0.74
N PHE A 66 24.03 28.99 -1.45
CA PHE A 66 25.44 28.65 -1.40
C PHE A 66 26.08 29.35 -0.18
N VAL A 67 26.72 28.59 0.68
CA VAL A 67 27.32 29.07 1.95
C VAL A 67 28.86 28.80 1.97
N GLY A 68 29.41 28.23 0.92
CA GLY A 68 30.80 27.88 0.81
C GLY A 68 31.67 28.95 0.15
N VAL A 69 32.93 28.65 -0.05
CA VAL A 69 33.87 29.42 -0.87
C VAL A 69 34.09 28.62 -2.15
N LEU A 70 33.94 29.23 -3.31
CA LEU A 70 34.36 28.68 -4.60
C LEU A 70 35.74 29.23 -4.92
N GLU A 71 36.63 28.35 -5.31
CA GLU A 71 37.96 28.72 -5.81
C GLU A 71 38.07 28.24 -7.26
N ASP A 72 38.70 29.03 -8.09
CA ASP A 72 39.05 28.63 -9.45
C ASP A 72 40.22 27.62 -9.47
N ASP A 73 40.65 27.16 -10.62
CA ASP A 73 41.76 26.24 -10.84
C ASP A 73 43.13 26.78 -10.45
N GLN A 74 43.19 28.10 -10.17
CA GLN A 74 44.40 28.81 -9.69
C GLN A 74 44.34 29.10 -8.17
N GLY A 75 43.25 28.67 -7.50
CA GLY A 75 43.06 28.89 -6.06
C GLY A 75 42.57 30.28 -5.69
N VAL A 76 42.04 31.05 -6.67
CA VAL A 76 41.45 32.36 -6.42
C VAL A 76 39.97 32.24 -6.10
N SER A 77 39.55 32.89 -4.99
CA SER A 77 38.12 32.85 -4.56
C SER A 77 37.24 33.57 -5.53
N VAL A 78 36.20 32.88 -6.01
CA VAL A 78 35.14 33.43 -6.88
C VAL A 78 34.05 34.02 -5.98
N THR A 79 33.95 35.37 -6.00
CA THR A 79 33.03 36.14 -5.14
C THR A 79 31.84 36.75 -5.90
N SER A 80 31.80 36.65 -7.22
CA SER A 80 30.74 37.21 -8.06
C SER A 80 30.33 36.26 -9.18
N GLY A 81 29.14 36.45 -9.72
CA GLY A 81 28.60 35.61 -10.80
C GLY A 81 28.04 34.25 -10.31
N ILE A 82 27.97 34.01 -8.99
CA ILE A 82 27.39 32.78 -8.43
C ILE A 82 25.87 32.95 -8.34
N SER A 83 25.14 32.07 -8.96
CA SER A 83 23.69 31.98 -8.82
C SER A 83 23.26 30.56 -8.52
N VAL A 84 22.38 30.39 -7.53
CA VAL A 84 21.78 29.11 -7.23
C VAL A 84 20.41 29.03 -7.89
N LEU A 85 20.25 28.12 -8.84
CA LEU A 85 18.99 27.95 -9.53
C LEU A 85 18.04 27.09 -8.67
N ARG A 86 16.76 27.46 -8.68
CA ARG A 86 15.72 26.65 -8.05
C ARG A 86 15.58 25.33 -8.82
N THR A 87 15.67 24.22 -8.12
CA THR A 87 15.53 22.90 -8.75
C THR A 87 14.08 22.65 -9.17
N ALA A 88 13.90 21.99 -10.31
CA ALA A 88 12.58 21.56 -10.78
C ALA A 88 12.01 20.43 -9.90
N GLN A 89 12.86 19.57 -9.39
CA GLN A 89 12.50 18.48 -8.50
C GLN A 89 12.88 18.82 -7.05
N ARG A 90 12.10 18.30 -6.11
CA ARG A 90 12.43 18.38 -4.68
C ARG A 90 13.54 17.38 -4.36
N SER A 91 14.30 17.65 -3.29
CA SER A 91 15.20 16.64 -2.75
C SER A 91 14.39 15.41 -2.32
N SER A 92 14.92 14.22 -2.59
CA SER A 92 14.33 12.92 -2.27
C SER A 92 15.42 11.96 -1.81
N ASP A 93 14.99 10.76 -1.39
CA ASP A 93 15.86 9.63 -1.05
C ASP A 93 16.66 9.80 0.25
N GLY A 94 16.37 10.83 1.05
CA GLY A 94 16.82 10.89 2.44
C GLY A 94 15.99 9.92 3.29
N ASP A 95 16.66 9.01 4.01
CA ASP A 95 16.03 8.09 4.95
C ASP A 95 16.79 8.06 6.27
N ASP A 96 16.14 7.54 7.31
CA ASP A 96 16.75 7.34 8.61
C ASP A 96 17.59 6.05 8.60
N VAL A 97 18.30 5.78 9.68
CA VAL A 97 19.05 4.54 9.84
C VAL A 97 18.13 3.34 9.70
N GLU A 98 18.59 2.32 8.98
CA GLU A 98 17.79 1.12 8.71
C GLU A 98 17.40 0.42 10.02
N ASP A 99 16.11 0.10 10.15
CA ASP A 99 15.56 -0.54 11.34
C ASP A 99 16.03 -2.00 11.47
N VAL A 100 16.28 -2.43 12.70
CA VAL A 100 16.75 -3.79 13.02
C VAL A 100 15.82 -4.87 12.47
N SER A 101 14.52 -4.62 12.42
CA SER A 101 13.55 -5.57 11.84
C SER A 101 13.76 -5.74 10.34
N THR A 102 14.04 -4.65 9.63
CA THR A 102 14.38 -4.64 8.21
C THR A 102 15.69 -5.38 7.94
N ILE A 103 16.71 -5.12 8.74
CA ILE A 103 18.01 -5.82 8.66
C ILE A 103 17.81 -7.33 8.87
N LYS A 104 17.08 -7.74 9.91
CA LYS A 104 16.77 -9.15 10.17
C LYS A 104 16.01 -9.82 9.01
N TYR A 105 15.17 -9.07 8.32
CA TYR A 105 14.42 -9.57 7.17
C TYR A 105 15.29 -9.68 5.91
N LEU A 106 16.11 -8.68 5.61
CA LEU A 106 16.87 -8.58 4.36
C LEU A 106 18.20 -9.36 4.41
N ALA A 107 18.96 -9.28 5.50
CA ALA A 107 20.30 -9.85 5.58
C ALA A 107 20.37 -11.35 5.23
N PRO A 108 19.49 -12.24 5.73
CA PRO A 108 19.51 -13.65 5.34
C PRO A 108 19.22 -13.87 3.86
N ARG A 109 18.34 -13.05 3.26
CA ARG A 109 17.95 -13.15 1.84
C ARG A 109 19.09 -12.78 0.93
N ILE A 110 19.78 -11.67 1.24
CA ILE A 110 20.94 -11.20 0.51
C ILE A 110 22.08 -12.20 0.60
N TYR A 111 22.33 -12.70 1.81
CA TYR A 111 23.36 -13.72 2.02
C TYR A 111 23.08 -15.00 1.21
N SER A 112 21.82 -15.46 1.20
CA SER A 112 21.44 -16.65 0.45
C SER A 112 21.49 -16.45 -1.06
N SER A 113 21.13 -15.27 -1.57
CA SER A 113 21.16 -14.94 -3.00
C SER A 113 22.59 -14.71 -3.52
N GLN A 114 23.57 -14.42 -2.63
CA GLN A 114 24.94 -14.05 -2.99
C GLN A 114 25.02 -12.97 -4.08
N TYR A 115 24.13 -11.98 -3.99
CA TYR A 115 23.97 -10.89 -4.97
C TYR A 115 23.63 -11.38 -6.38
N ARG A 116 22.93 -12.51 -6.52
CA ARG A 116 22.40 -13.04 -7.79
C ARG A 116 20.93 -13.32 -7.68
N ALA A 117 20.15 -12.85 -8.63
CA ALA A 117 18.73 -13.13 -8.72
C ALA A 117 18.50 -14.36 -9.59
N VAL A 118 18.26 -15.50 -8.95
CA VAL A 118 17.97 -16.80 -9.59
C VAL A 118 16.50 -17.13 -9.49
N THR A 119 15.93 -16.95 -8.30
CA THR A 119 14.52 -17.20 -8.02
C THR A 119 13.75 -15.87 -7.91
N ALA A 120 12.44 -15.92 -8.02
CA ALA A 120 11.60 -14.75 -7.80
C ALA A 120 11.87 -14.09 -6.43
N ASN A 121 12.04 -14.88 -5.38
CA ASN A 121 12.33 -14.37 -4.04
C ASN A 121 13.66 -13.61 -3.92
N ASP A 122 14.67 -13.95 -4.74
CA ASP A 122 15.95 -13.23 -4.71
C ASP A 122 15.78 -11.79 -5.19
N TYR A 123 14.90 -11.54 -6.19
CA TYR A 123 14.57 -10.19 -6.63
C TYR A 123 13.95 -9.36 -5.49
N THR A 124 13.11 -9.97 -4.64
CA THR A 124 12.55 -9.28 -3.46
C THR A 124 13.65 -8.80 -2.51
N GLY A 125 14.74 -9.55 -2.36
CA GLY A 125 15.89 -9.17 -1.54
C GLY A 125 16.81 -8.13 -2.19
N ILE A 126 16.91 -8.11 -3.53
CA ILE A 126 17.83 -7.24 -4.27
C ILE A 126 17.21 -5.86 -4.54
N ILE A 127 15.88 -5.78 -4.72
CA ILE A 127 15.19 -4.51 -5.02
C ILE A 127 15.53 -3.38 -4.05
N PRO A 128 15.57 -3.56 -2.71
CA PRO A 128 15.92 -2.49 -1.79
C PRO A 128 17.32 -1.89 -2.01
N PHE A 129 18.26 -2.65 -2.59
CA PHE A 129 19.59 -2.12 -2.95
C PHE A 129 19.55 -1.28 -4.22
N VAL A 130 18.75 -1.72 -5.19
CA VAL A 130 18.61 -1.04 -6.48
C VAL A 130 17.74 0.20 -6.34
N TYR A 131 16.71 0.11 -5.51
CA TYR A 131 15.75 1.18 -5.26
C TYR A 131 15.44 1.29 -3.76
N PRO A 132 16.20 2.10 -2.99
CA PRO A 132 16.04 2.23 -1.54
C PRO A 132 14.69 2.81 -1.11
N ASN A 133 14.00 3.57 -1.99
CA ASN A 133 12.70 4.17 -1.71
C ASN A 133 11.54 3.16 -1.84
N VAL A 134 11.79 1.89 -1.52
CA VAL A 134 10.78 0.83 -1.51
C VAL A 134 10.17 0.67 -0.11
N GLU A 135 8.84 0.66 -0.03
CA GLU A 135 8.09 0.32 1.19
C GLU A 135 7.83 -1.18 1.26
N SER A 136 7.37 -1.75 0.16
CA SER A 136 7.10 -3.18 0.03
C SER A 136 7.31 -3.64 -1.40
N VAL A 137 7.73 -4.89 -1.56
CA VAL A 137 7.97 -5.50 -2.87
C VAL A 137 7.48 -6.93 -2.87
N THR A 138 6.91 -7.35 -3.98
CA THR A 138 6.61 -8.74 -4.28
C THR A 138 7.15 -9.13 -5.63
N SER A 139 7.47 -10.39 -5.79
CA SER A 139 7.92 -10.95 -7.07
C SER A 139 7.39 -12.37 -7.23
N TYR A 140 7.08 -12.74 -8.45
CA TYR A 140 6.62 -14.07 -8.83
C TYR A 140 7.09 -14.41 -10.24
N GLY A 141 7.22 -15.71 -10.50
CA GLY A 141 7.62 -16.18 -11.83
C GLY A 141 6.47 -16.11 -12.83
N GLY A 142 6.80 -15.92 -14.11
CA GLY A 142 5.79 -15.92 -15.16
C GLY A 142 5.10 -17.27 -15.35
N GLU A 143 5.66 -18.34 -14.81
CA GLU A 143 5.02 -19.67 -14.76
C GLU A 143 3.81 -19.73 -13.85
N GLU A 144 3.68 -18.78 -12.92
CA GLU A 144 2.52 -18.65 -12.00
C GLU A 144 1.30 -17.97 -12.68
N LEU A 145 1.46 -17.43 -13.89
CA LEU A 145 0.39 -16.77 -14.63
C LEU A 145 -0.46 -17.76 -15.44
N ASP A 146 -1.67 -17.37 -15.76
CA ASP A 146 -2.54 -18.04 -16.71
C ASP A 146 -2.95 -17.06 -17.85
N PRO A 147 -2.46 -17.25 -19.10
CA PRO A 147 -1.49 -18.25 -19.57
C PRO A 147 -0.06 -18.01 -19.05
N PRO A 148 0.77 -19.06 -18.85
CA PRO A 148 2.12 -18.93 -18.34
C PRO A 148 3.05 -18.17 -19.30
N GLU A 149 3.86 -17.26 -18.73
CA GLU A 149 4.91 -16.52 -19.45
C GLU A 149 6.31 -16.92 -18.97
N TYR A 150 6.88 -17.96 -19.55
CA TYR A 150 8.19 -18.49 -19.15
C TYR A 150 9.34 -17.51 -19.44
N GLY A 151 10.38 -17.56 -18.60
CA GLY A 151 11.58 -16.73 -18.75
C GLY A 151 11.40 -15.29 -18.25
N LYS A 152 10.29 -14.99 -17.60
CA LYS A 152 10.03 -13.69 -16.97
C LYS A 152 9.85 -13.82 -15.46
N VAL A 153 10.25 -12.78 -14.74
CA VAL A 153 9.91 -12.57 -13.35
C VAL A 153 9.19 -11.22 -13.24
N PHE A 154 7.98 -11.24 -12.74
CA PHE A 154 7.18 -10.05 -12.52
C PHE A 154 7.44 -9.51 -11.12
N ILE A 155 7.66 -8.21 -11.04
CA ILE A 155 8.01 -7.51 -9.81
C ILE A 155 7.04 -6.34 -9.64
N SER A 156 6.36 -6.29 -8.51
CA SER A 156 5.51 -5.18 -8.13
C SER A 156 6.10 -4.48 -6.92
N ILE A 157 6.25 -3.16 -7.00
CA ILE A 157 6.95 -2.35 -6.00
C ILE A 157 6.01 -1.26 -5.49
N LYS A 158 5.82 -1.19 -4.17
CA LYS A 158 5.19 -0.06 -3.50
C LYS A 158 6.29 0.91 -3.07
N PRO A 159 6.34 2.14 -3.63
CA PRO A 159 7.27 3.16 -3.16
C PRO A 159 6.83 3.73 -1.80
N LYS A 160 7.78 4.15 -0.96
CA LYS A 160 7.51 4.86 0.31
C LYS A 160 6.74 6.16 0.06
N ASN A 161 7.08 6.85 -1.02
CA ASN A 161 6.43 8.10 -1.41
C ASN A 161 5.63 7.90 -2.71
N GLY A 162 4.32 8.09 -2.63
CA GLY A 162 3.43 7.95 -3.78
C GLY A 162 2.77 6.57 -3.89
N SER A 163 1.87 6.45 -4.85
CA SER A 163 1.07 5.22 -5.06
C SER A 163 1.63 4.35 -6.17
N PHE A 164 2.35 4.92 -7.14
CA PHE A 164 2.86 4.21 -8.31
C PHE A 164 4.27 4.70 -8.68
N LEU A 165 5.03 3.83 -9.33
CA LEU A 165 6.31 4.20 -9.95
C LEU A 165 6.09 4.85 -11.31
N SER A 166 6.89 5.87 -11.64
CA SER A 166 6.92 6.40 -13.01
C SER A 166 7.55 5.39 -13.96
N GLN A 167 7.20 5.46 -15.26
CA GLN A 167 7.79 4.56 -16.27
C GLN A 167 9.32 4.71 -16.33
N ILE A 168 9.83 5.92 -16.19
CA ILE A 168 11.28 6.19 -16.17
C ILE A 168 11.96 5.48 -15.00
N THR A 169 11.33 5.53 -13.81
CA THR A 169 11.85 4.82 -12.63
C THR A 169 11.82 3.31 -12.81
N LYS A 170 10.75 2.75 -13.39
CA LYS A 170 10.67 1.31 -13.71
C LYS A 170 11.78 0.88 -14.66
N ASP A 171 12.00 1.65 -15.73
CA ASP A 171 13.04 1.36 -16.73
C ASP A 171 14.46 1.44 -16.12
N ASP A 172 14.68 2.36 -15.19
CA ASP A 172 15.95 2.50 -14.49
C ASP A 172 16.21 1.33 -13.54
N ILE A 173 15.23 0.97 -12.71
CA ILE A 173 15.30 -0.20 -11.82
C ILE A 173 15.55 -1.47 -12.67
N GLN A 174 14.81 -1.66 -13.76
CA GLN A 174 14.98 -2.81 -14.65
C GLN A 174 16.39 -2.87 -15.27
N ARG A 175 16.97 -1.72 -15.62
CA ARG A 175 18.34 -1.63 -16.13
C ARG A 175 19.36 -2.03 -15.07
N GLN A 176 19.20 -1.57 -13.83
CA GLN A 176 20.08 -1.90 -12.72
C GLN A 176 19.97 -3.39 -12.33
N LEU A 177 18.76 -3.96 -12.37
CA LEU A 177 18.56 -5.38 -12.06
C LEU A 177 19.27 -6.34 -13.03
N LYS A 178 19.57 -5.90 -14.25
CA LYS A 178 20.27 -6.75 -15.25
C LYS A 178 21.63 -7.24 -14.76
N GLN A 179 22.34 -6.49 -13.92
CA GLN A 179 23.65 -6.91 -13.39
C GLN A 179 23.54 -8.03 -12.35
N TYR A 180 22.36 -8.23 -11.77
CA TYR A 180 22.07 -9.28 -10.79
C TYR A 180 21.34 -10.48 -11.40
N SER A 181 20.71 -10.29 -12.57
CA SER A 181 19.87 -11.29 -13.22
C SER A 181 20.72 -12.32 -13.98
N ILE A 182 20.23 -13.55 -14.02
CA ILE A 182 20.83 -14.63 -14.82
C ILE A 182 20.44 -14.46 -16.29
N ALA A 183 21.31 -14.90 -17.19
CA ALA A 183 21.00 -14.95 -18.61
C ALA A 183 19.76 -15.85 -18.87
N GLY A 184 18.79 -15.33 -19.60
CA GLY A 184 17.54 -16.03 -19.91
C GLY A 184 16.35 -15.69 -19.02
N ILE A 185 16.55 -14.96 -17.91
CA ILE A 185 15.46 -14.44 -17.07
C ILE A 185 15.36 -12.92 -17.24
N LYS A 186 14.16 -12.46 -17.64
CA LYS A 186 13.87 -11.04 -17.81
C LYS A 186 13.02 -10.54 -16.65
N PRO A 187 13.54 -9.67 -15.77
CA PRO A 187 12.72 -8.98 -14.78
C PRO A 187 11.82 -7.97 -15.48
N GLU A 188 10.54 -7.94 -15.12
CA GLU A 188 9.53 -7.01 -15.62
C GLU A 188 8.82 -6.35 -14.45
N ILE A 189 8.84 -5.00 -14.41
CA ILE A 189 8.23 -4.24 -13.32
C ILE A 189 6.82 -3.87 -13.74
N ILE A 190 5.85 -4.41 -13.02
CA ILE A 190 4.43 -4.21 -13.27
C ILE A 190 3.82 -3.20 -12.30
N ASP A 191 2.67 -2.67 -12.66
CA ASP A 191 1.92 -1.76 -11.81
C ASP A 191 1.33 -2.47 -10.60
N LEU A 192 1.28 -1.72 -9.52
CA LEU A 192 0.76 -2.15 -8.23
C LEU A 192 -0.76 -2.34 -8.31
N LYS A 193 -1.24 -3.48 -7.86
CA LYS A 193 -2.67 -3.76 -7.70
C LYS A 193 -3.05 -3.60 -6.24
N TYR A 194 -3.94 -2.65 -5.94
CA TYR A 194 -4.43 -2.41 -4.58
C TYR A 194 -5.67 -3.23 -4.26
N LEU A 195 -5.72 -3.78 -3.06
CA LEU A 195 -6.93 -4.22 -2.39
C LEU A 195 -7.16 -3.30 -1.19
N TYR A 196 -8.12 -2.40 -1.32
CA TYR A 196 -8.47 -1.50 -0.23
C TYR A 196 -9.46 -2.18 0.72
N ILE A 197 -9.25 -1.95 2.01
CA ILE A 197 -10.22 -2.27 3.05
C ILE A 197 -10.82 -0.95 3.54
N GLU A 198 -12.12 -0.90 3.63
CA GLU A 198 -12.87 0.19 4.24
C GLU A 198 -13.66 -0.35 5.43
N VAL A 199 -13.70 0.41 6.49
CA VAL A 199 -14.44 0.06 7.69
C VAL A 199 -15.49 1.12 8.00
N ASP A 200 -16.72 0.68 8.20
CA ASP A 200 -17.80 1.52 8.72
C ASP A 200 -18.09 1.06 10.13
N THR A 201 -17.70 1.87 11.10
CA THR A 201 -17.87 1.52 12.50
C THR A 201 -18.83 2.45 13.23
N SER A 202 -19.78 1.84 13.94
CA SER A 202 -20.63 2.51 14.94
C SER A 202 -20.05 2.22 16.32
N VAL A 203 -19.50 3.24 16.95
CA VAL A 203 -18.85 3.15 18.26
C VAL A 203 -19.85 3.58 19.33
N TYR A 204 -20.18 2.67 20.23
CA TYR A 204 -21.07 2.94 21.35
C TYR A 204 -20.28 3.44 22.54
N TYR A 205 -20.76 4.52 23.17
CA TYR A 205 -20.07 5.14 24.28
C TYR A 205 -20.97 5.47 25.46
N ASN A 206 -20.40 5.46 26.65
CA ASN A 206 -21.06 5.91 27.86
C ASN A 206 -21.08 7.45 27.92
N SER A 207 -22.27 8.05 27.86
CA SER A 207 -22.47 9.49 27.84
C SER A 207 -22.01 10.20 29.15
N ASN A 208 -21.83 9.47 30.26
CA ASN A 208 -21.27 10.01 31.47
C ASN A 208 -19.74 10.07 31.47
N ALA A 209 -19.09 9.29 30.60
CA ALA A 209 -17.63 9.21 30.49
C ALA A 209 -17.07 10.03 29.31
N VAL A 210 -17.89 10.27 28.28
CA VAL A 210 -17.51 11.01 27.08
C VAL A 210 -18.34 12.29 27.02
N SER A 211 -17.67 13.43 27.16
CA SER A 211 -18.29 14.75 27.06
C SER A 211 -18.27 15.32 25.63
N ASP A 212 -17.29 14.91 24.80
CA ASP A 212 -17.13 15.35 23.42
C ASP A 212 -17.04 14.16 22.48
N THR A 213 -18.05 14.02 21.62
CA THR A 213 -18.12 12.98 20.59
C THR A 213 -17.11 13.21 19.47
N THR A 214 -16.72 14.46 19.22
CA THR A 214 -15.73 14.80 18.18
C THR A 214 -14.35 14.30 18.59
N GLU A 215 -14.00 14.43 19.87
CA GLU A 215 -12.74 13.90 20.39
C GLU A 215 -12.73 12.37 20.33
N LEU A 216 -13.85 11.72 20.65
CA LEU A 216 -13.99 10.27 20.53
C LEU A 216 -13.77 9.80 19.09
N VAL A 217 -14.47 10.38 18.11
CA VAL A 217 -14.32 10.06 16.68
C VAL A 217 -12.87 10.29 16.22
N THR A 218 -12.25 11.38 16.67
CA THR A 218 -10.86 11.69 16.34
C THR A 218 -9.90 10.64 16.93
N SER A 219 -10.15 10.18 18.15
CA SER A 219 -9.33 9.13 18.79
C SER A 219 -9.43 7.81 18.06
N VAL A 220 -10.65 7.39 17.71
CA VAL A 220 -10.88 6.16 16.90
C VAL A 220 -10.21 6.29 15.53
N THR A 221 -10.38 7.42 14.83
CA THR A 221 -9.76 7.66 13.52
C THR A 221 -8.23 7.62 13.61
N ARG A 222 -7.65 8.16 14.68
CA ARG A 222 -6.20 8.09 14.93
C ARG A 222 -5.75 6.63 15.13
N THR A 223 -6.53 5.84 15.85
CA THR A 223 -6.26 4.42 16.07
C THR A 223 -6.31 3.64 14.76
N LEU A 224 -7.32 3.90 13.90
CA LEU A 224 -7.40 3.31 12.56
C LEU A 224 -6.20 3.72 11.69
N THR A 225 -5.79 4.98 11.74
CA THR A 225 -4.62 5.49 11.01
C THR A 225 -3.32 4.83 11.51
N SER A 226 -3.16 4.66 12.82
CA SER A 226 -2.00 3.96 13.38
C SER A 226 -1.99 2.48 12.97
N TYR A 227 -3.15 1.83 12.97
CA TYR A 227 -3.26 0.44 12.51
C TYR A 227 -2.99 0.30 11.01
N SER A 228 -3.41 1.26 10.19
CA SER A 228 -3.14 1.27 8.75
C SER A 228 -1.64 1.30 8.42
N GLN A 229 -0.81 1.81 9.33
CA GLN A 229 0.64 1.87 9.19
C GLN A 229 1.38 0.65 9.76
N SER A 230 0.63 -0.33 10.29
CA SER A 230 1.24 -1.53 10.85
C SER A 230 1.72 -2.51 9.76
N SER A 231 2.69 -3.33 10.09
CA SER A 231 3.25 -4.36 9.20
C SER A 231 2.26 -5.47 8.78
N ASP A 232 1.14 -5.60 9.47
CA ASP A 232 0.09 -6.59 9.15
C ASP A 232 -0.74 -6.15 7.93
N ILE A 233 -0.87 -4.84 7.76
CA ILE A 233 -1.56 -4.14 6.68
C ILE A 233 -0.50 -3.44 5.82
N ASN A 234 -0.77 -2.67 4.86
CA ASN A 234 0.21 -1.97 4.02
C ASN A 234 1.36 -2.87 3.56
N ALA A 235 1.03 -4.07 3.11
CA ALA A 235 1.97 -5.04 2.60
C ALA A 235 1.35 -5.90 1.50
N PHE A 236 2.21 -6.45 0.65
CA PHE A 236 1.82 -7.56 -0.22
C PHE A 236 1.56 -8.81 0.63
N GLY A 237 0.47 -9.50 0.34
CA GLY A 237 0.05 -10.63 1.17
C GLY A 237 -0.35 -10.23 2.60
N GLY A 238 -0.67 -8.95 2.81
CA GLY A 238 -1.13 -8.41 4.09
C GLY A 238 -2.40 -9.10 4.60
N ARG A 239 -2.63 -9.02 5.90
CA ARG A 239 -3.76 -9.68 6.57
C ARG A 239 -4.51 -8.71 7.45
N PHE A 240 -5.74 -8.41 7.07
CA PHE A 240 -6.67 -7.69 7.91
C PHE A 240 -7.38 -8.66 8.85
N LYS A 241 -7.24 -8.47 10.16
CA LYS A 241 -7.86 -9.28 11.20
C LYS A 241 -8.97 -8.49 11.88
N TYR A 242 -10.21 -8.92 11.70
CA TYR A 242 -11.39 -8.24 12.19
C TYR A 242 -11.41 -8.10 13.73
N SER A 243 -11.12 -9.17 14.45
CA SER A 243 -11.09 -9.14 15.91
C SER A 243 -10.03 -8.20 16.47
N LYS A 244 -8.90 -8.04 15.76
CA LYS A 244 -7.85 -7.11 16.18
C LYS A 244 -8.31 -5.67 16.05
N ILE A 245 -8.96 -5.31 14.94
CA ILE A 245 -9.45 -3.94 14.74
C ILE A 245 -10.57 -3.60 15.72
N GLN A 246 -11.48 -4.55 15.99
CA GLN A 246 -12.52 -4.34 17.00
C GLN A 246 -11.93 -4.03 18.38
N GLY A 247 -10.95 -4.82 18.84
CA GLY A 247 -10.27 -4.56 20.11
C GLY A 247 -9.56 -3.22 20.13
N LEU A 248 -8.88 -2.84 19.04
CA LEU A 248 -8.22 -1.53 18.94
C LEU A 248 -9.22 -0.36 18.98
N ILE A 249 -10.42 -0.52 18.41
CA ILE A 249 -11.48 0.49 18.48
C ILE A 249 -12.02 0.58 19.90
N ASP A 250 -12.29 -0.54 20.56
CA ASP A 250 -12.78 -0.56 21.95
C ASP A 250 -11.77 0.06 22.93
N ASP A 251 -10.48 -0.17 22.71
CA ASP A 251 -9.40 0.39 23.54
C ASP A 251 -9.02 1.83 23.18
N SER A 252 -9.62 2.41 22.13
CA SER A 252 -9.23 3.74 21.61
C SER A 252 -9.55 4.89 22.57
N ALA A 253 -10.58 4.74 23.40
CA ALA A 253 -10.98 5.73 24.39
C ALA A 253 -11.71 5.08 25.57
N ARG A 254 -11.51 5.65 26.76
CA ARG A 254 -12.00 5.11 28.06
C ARG A 254 -13.52 5.00 28.18
N GLY A 255 -14.26 5.71 27.35
CA GLY A 255 -15.73 5.71 27.39
C GLY A 255 -16.39 4.82 26.36
N VAL A 256 -15.62 4.15 25.52
CA VAL A 256 -16.15 3.18 24.55
C VAL A 256 -16.66 1.95 25.30
N THR A 257 -17.87 1.52 24.99
CA THR A 257 -18.49 0.34 25.59
C THR A 257 -18.49 -0.84 24.62
N SER A 258 -18.66 -0.58 23.33
CA SER A 258 -18.61 -1.58 22.27
C SER A 258 -18.54 -0.91 20.91
N ASN A 259 -18.28 -1.71 19.87
CA ASN A 259 -18.38 -1.25 18.49
C ASN A 259 -19.10 -2.28 17.59
N ILE A 260 -19.76 -1.78 16.56
CA ILE A 260 -20.26 -2.59 15.45
C ILE A 260 -19.57 -2.11 14.19
N THR A 261 -18.67 -2.93 13.69
CA THR A 261 -17.82 -2.59 12.55
C THR A 261 -18.19 -3.45 11.35
N LYS A 262 -18.46 -2.81 10.22
CA LYS A 262 -18.68 -3.45 8.92
C LYS A 262 -17.43 -3.29 8.08
N VAL A 263 -17.05 -4.35 7.36
CA VAL A 263 -15.86 -4.39 6.52
C VAL A 263 -16.28 -4.50 5.07
N LYS A 264 -15.61 -3.73 4.22
CA LYS A 264 -15.75 -3.80 2.77
C LYS A 264 -14.38 -3.93 2.14
N MET A 265 -14.35 -4.65 1.04
CA MET A 265 -13.21 -4.69 0.13
C MET A 265 -13.51 -3.81 -1.07
N ARG A 266 -12.52 -3.04 -1.53
CA ARG A 266 -12.63 -2.20 -2.72
C ARG A 266 -11.48 -2.45 -3.68
N ARG A 267 -11.80 -2.53 -4.96
CA ARG A 267 -10.86 -2.46 -6.08
C ARG A 267 -11.26 -1.30 -6.99
N ASP A 268 -10.27 -0.67 -7.57
CA ASP A 268 -10.46 0.47 -8.46
C ASP A 268 -10.16 0.04 -9.91
N ILE A 269 -11.07 0.37 -10.83
CA ILE A 269 -10.90 0.20 -12.28
C ILE A 269 -10.45 1.56 -12.83
N ALA A 270 -9.35 1.59 -13.58
CA ALA A 270 -8.97 2.68 -14.46
C ALA A 270 -9.48 2.36 -15.87
N PRO A 271 -10.67 2.85 -16.27
CA PRO A 271 -11.25 2.45 -17.53
C PRO A 271 -10.54 3.14 -18.71
N GLU A 272 -10.37 2.39 -19.80
CA GLU A 272 -10.05 2.97 -21.11
C GLU A 272 -11.31 3.60 -21.71
N LEU A 273 -11.39 4.93 -21.68
CA LEU A 273 -12.60 5.64 -22.11
C LEU A 273 -12.78 5.54 -23.62
N ASN A 274 -14.06 5.42 -24.03
CA ASN A 274 -14.50 5.33 -25.42
C ASN A 274 -13.94 4.12 -26.20
N THR A 275 -13.51 3.08 -25.47
CA THR A 275 -12.98 1.84 -26.04
C THR A 275 -13.80 0.65 -25.55
N PHE A 276 -13.97 -0.35 -26.41
CA PHE A 276 -14.60 -1.62 -26.00
C PHE A 276 -13.54 -2.48 -25.30
N ALA A 277 -13.72 -2.71 -24.01
CA ALA A 277 -12.80 -3.48 -23.18
C ALA A 277 -13.57 -4.44 -22.26
N THR A 278 -12.90 -5.51 -21.83
CA THR A 278 -13.32 -6.39 -20.74
C THR A 278 -12.52 -6.04 -19.49
N TYR A 279 -13.10 -6.22 -18.33
CA TYR A 279 -12.43 -5.93 -17.06
C TYR A 279 -12.58 -7.11 -16.11
N GLU A 280 -11.49 -7.52 -15.50
CA GLU A 280 -11.44 -8.54 -14.48
C GLU A 280 -10.96 -7.93 -13.15
N LEU A 281 -11.70 -8.23 -12.09
CA LEU A 281 -11.37 -7.81 -10.73
C LEU A 281 -11.29 -9.04 -9.83
N CYS A 282 -10.07 -9.41 -9.45
CA CYS A 282 -9.84 -10.49 -8.48
C CYS A 282 -9.55 -9.88 -7.11
N TYR A 283 -10.35 -10.23 -6.11
CA TYR A 283 -10.17 -9.82 -4.71
C TYR A 283 -9.44 -10.91 -3.89
N GLY A 284 -9.44 -12.16 -4.39
CA GLY A 284 -8.83 -13.29 -3.70
C GLY A 284 -9.47 -13.65 -2.36
N ASN A 285 -10.66 -13.14 -2.10
CA ASN A 285 -11.43 -13.41 -0.88
C ASN A 285 -12.88 -13.65 -1.25
N SER A 286 -13.49 -14.66 -0.66
CA SER A 286 -14.89 -15.00 -0.93
C SER A 286 -15.81 -13.82 -0.60
N PHE A 287 -16.79 -13.57 -1.46
CA PHE A 287 -17.78 -12.53 -1.25
C PHE A 287 -18.98 -13.05 -0.45
N PHE A 288 -19.54 -12.19 0.38
CA PHE A 288 -20.80 -12.47 1.04
C PHE A 288 -21.93 -12.45 0.01
N LYS A 289 -22.58 -13.58 -0.14
CA LYS A 289 -23.67 -13.77 -1.08
C LYS A 289 -24.98 -13.23 -0.50
N GLN A 290 -25.33 -12.02 -0.88
CA GLN A 290 -26.53 -11.35 -0.42
C GLN A 290 -27.77 -11.91 -1.15
N ARG A 291 -28.77 -12.40 -0.43
CA ARG A 291 -29.94 -13.09 -0.99
C ARG A 291 -30.67 -12.27 -2.08
N ASN A 292 -30.74 -10.96 -1.91
CA ASN A 292 -31.44 -10.04 -2.82
C ASN A 292 -30.52 -9.37 -3.84
N GLY A 293 -29.23 -9.76 -3.89
CA GLY A 293 -28.22 -9.08 -4.71
C GLY A 293 -27.74 -7.77 -4.11
N TYR A 294 -26.98 -7.01 -4.90
CA TYR A 294 -26.38 -5.72 -4.53
C TYR A 294 -25.36 -5.80 -3.38
N GLY A 295 -24.75 -6.97 -3.16
CA GLY A 295 -23.58 -7.12 -2.28
C GLY A 295 -22.30 -6.53 -2.88
N ILE A 296 -22.28 -6.40 -4.21
CA ILE A 296 -21.26 -5.72 -4.99
C ILE A 296 -21.85 -4.42 -5.51
N ARG A 297 -21.10 -3.32 -5.39
CA ARG A 297 -21.56 -2.00 -5.84
C ARG A 297 -20.38 -1.21 -6.42
N SER A 298 -20.70 -0.35 -7.40
CA SER A 298 -19.70 0.58 -7.92
C SER A 298 -20.10 2.03 -7.69
N THR A 299 -19.11 2.92 -7.80
CA THR A 299 -19.35 4.34 -8.06
C THR A 299 -19.98 4.53 -9.45
N GLY A 300 -20.59 5.68 -9.68
CA GLY A 300 -21.29 5.97 -10.94
C GLY A 300 -20.32 6.07 -12.14
N PHE A 301 -20.76 5.62 -13.29
CA PHE A 301 -20.05 5.76 -14.56
C PHE A 301 -21.05 5.86 -15.72
N THR A 302 -20.57 6.15 -16.91
CA THR A 302 -21.40 6.24 -18.13
C THR A 302 -20.89 5.27 -19.18
N VAL A 303 -21.78 4.70 -19.95
CA VAL A 303 -21.44 3.78 -21.05
C VAL A 303 -22.09 4.24 -22.34
N ALA A 304 -21.51 3.84 -23.46
CA ALA A 304 -22.06 4.15 -24.78
C ALA A 304 -23.51 3.62 -24.94
N ASN A 305 -24.32 4.39 -25.61
CA ASN A 305 -25.73 4.07 -25.90
C ASN A 305 -26.66 3.98 -24.69
N VAL A 306 -26.23 4.36 -23.49
CA VAL A 306 -27.06 4.45 -22.29
C VAL A 306 -26.98 5.86 -21.72
N SER A 307 -28.08 6.57 -21.69
CA SER A 307 -28.12 7.94 -21.17
C SER A 307 -28.07 7.98 -19.66
N GLY A 308 -27.26 8.86 -19.10
CA GLY A 308 -27.12 9.14 -17.65
C GLY A 308 -26.19 8.19 -16.93
N THR A 309 -26.00 8.47 -15.63
CA THR A 309 -25.10 7.70 -14.76
C THR A 309 -25.70 6.33 -14.45
N ILE A 310 -24.86 5.31 -14.56
CA ILE A 310 -25.18 3.93 -14.20
C ILE A 310 -24.28 3.46 -13.09
N TYR A 311 -24.70 2.39 -12.43
CA TYR A 311 -24.01 1.72 -11.34
C TYR A 311 -23.93 0.23 -11.63
N MET A 312 -22.92 -0.43 -11.10
CA MET A 312 -22.77 -1.88 -11.12
C MET A 312 -23.38 -2.49 -9.85
N GLY A 313 -24.02 -3.61 -9.99
CA GLY A 313 -24.48 -4.46 -8.89
C GLY A 313 -24.46 -5.92 -9.30
N ASP A 314 -24.68 -6.81 -8.35
CA ASP A 314 -24.76 -8.24 -8.57
C ASP A 314 -26.16 -8.79 -8.31
N ILE A 315 -26.48 -9.92 -8.95
CA ILE A 315 -27.63 -10.76 -8.64
C ILE A 315 -27.15 -12.20 -8.56
N PRO A 316 -27.27 -12.85 -7.38
CA PRO A 316 -26.88 -14.25 -7.23
C PRO A 316 -27.78 -15.20 -8.05
N THR A 317 -27.17 -16.23 -8.61
CA THR A 317 -27.89 -17.33 -9.23
C THR A 317 -28.26 -18.35 -8.16
N ALA A 318 -29.56 -18.64 -8.04
CA ALA A 318 -30.04 -19.55 -7.00
C ALA A 318 -29.41 -20.95 -7.13
N GLY A 319 -28.95 -21.51 -6.00
CA GLY A 319 -28.36 -22.85 -5.95
C GLY A 319 -26.95 -22.98 -6.51
N THR A 320 -26.30 -21.87 -6.87
CA THR A 320 -24.91 -21.87 -7.37
C THR A 320 -24.07 -20.88 -6.59
N ASP A 321 -22.74 -20.98 -6.71
CA ASP A 321 -21.79 -20.00 -6.14
C ASP A 321 -21.41 -18.89 -7.11
N PHE A 322 -22.18 -18.77 -8.18
CA PHE A 322 -22.03 -17.75 -9.21
C PHE A 322 -23.22 -16.78 -9.19
N GLY A 323 -23.00 -15.63 -9.79
CA GLY A 323 -24.03 -14.61 -10.04
C GLY A 323 -23.76 -13.84 -11.32
N LYS A 324 -24.67 -12.92 -11.61
CA LYS A 324 -24.58 -12.01 -12.75
C LYS A 324 -24.27 -10.61 -12.27
N ILE A 325 -23.44 -9.91 -13.01
CA ILE A 325 -23.27 -8.48 -12.87
C ILE A 325 -24.37 -7.79 -13.69
N ILE A 326 -24.99 -6.81 -13.06
CA ILE A 326 -26.03 -5.98 -13.67
C ILE A 326 -25.59 -4.52 -13.70
N PHE A 327 -26.09 -3.77 -14.69
CA PHE A 327 -26.03 -2.32 -14.67
C PHE A 327 -27.41 -1.75 -14.38
N PHE A 328 -27.46 -0.80 -13.46
CA PHE A 328 -28.70 -0.15 -13.06
C PHE A 328 -28.56 1.36 -12.94
N LYS A 329 -29.66 2.09 -12.98
CA LYS A 329 -29.75 3.51 -12.66
C LYS A 329 -30.55 3.71 -11.39
N LEU A 330 -30.31 4.79 -10.70
CA LEU A 330 -31.19 5.22 -9.61
C LEU A 330 -32.26 6.18 -10.14
N VAL A 331 -33.50 5.76 -10.05
CA VAL A 331 -34.69 6.57 -10.37
C VAL A 331 -35.50 6.70 -9.09
N ASN A 332 -35.63 7.92 -8.57
CA ASN A 332 -36.24 8.17 -7.26
C ASN A 332 -35.62 7.31 -6.12
N ASN A 333 -34.30 7.16 -6.11
CA ASN A 333 -33.54 6.30 -5.22
C ASN A 333 -33.86 4.79 -5.30
N LEU A 334 -34.57 4.34 -6.32
CA LEU A 334 -34.81 2.92 -6.57
C LEU A 334 -33.97 2.45 -7.76
N PRO A 335 -33.40 1.24 -7.69
CA PRO A 335 -32.59 0.69 -8.78
C PRO A 335 -33.51 0.27 -9.95
N LEU A 336 -33.22 0.82 -11.12
CA LEU A 336 -33.80 0.41 -12.40
C LEU A 336 -32.75 -0.30 -13.22
N ILE A 337 -32.90 -1.59 -13.44
CA ILE A 337 -31.94 -2.38 -14.22
C ILE A 337 -31.97 -1.94 -15.68
N VAL A 338 -30.78 -1.61 -16.22
CA VAL A 338 -30.61 -1.19 -17.62
C VAL A 338 -29.98 -2.33 -18.44
N LYS A 339 -29.09 -3.12 -17.86
CA LYS A 339 -28.48 -4.31 -18.47
C LYS A 339 -28.45 -5.41 -17.42
N ASN A 340 -29.13 -6.51 -17.70
CA ASN A 340 -29.32 -7.63 -16.76
C ASN A 340 -28.22 -8.70 -16.84
N ASP A 341 -27.30 -8.59 -17.79
CA ASP A 341 -26.22 -9.51 -18.02
C ASP A 341 -25.03 -8.70 -18.55
N ALA A 342 -24.26 -8.14 -17.61
CA ALA A 342 -23.10 -7.29 -17.92
C ALA A 342 -21.78 -7.97 -17.55
N GLY A 343 -21.86 -9.19 -17.04
CA GLY A 343 -20.74 -9.98 -16.61
C GLY A 343 -21.11 -11.02 -15.58
N THR A 344 -20.12 -11.69 -15.06
CA THR A 344 -20.26 -12.78 -14.07
C THR A 344 -19.54 -12.45 -12.77
N VAL A 345 -20.01 -13.04 -11.68
CA VAL A 345 -19.32 -13.02 -10.38
C VAL A 345 -19.19 -14.43 -9.85
N ASP A 346 -17.98 -14.75 -9.37
CA ASP A 346 -17.67 -15.94 -8.57
C ASP A 346 -17.55 -15.51 -7.11
N TYR A 347 -18.49 -15.95 -6.28
CA TYR A 347 -18.53 -15.58 -4.86
C TYR A 347 -17.48 -16.31 -4.02
N ILE A 348 -17.03 -17.51 -4.44
CA ILE A 348 -16.05 -18.28 -3.69
C ILE A 348 -14.66 -17.74 -3.91
N HIS A 349 -14.27 -17.52 -5.18
CA HIS A 349 -12.94 -17.00 -5.50
C HIS A 349 -12.84 -15.48 -5.35
N GLY A 350 -13.99 -14.79 -5.24
CA GLY A 350 -14.00 -13.33 -5.12
C GLY A 350 -13.58 -12.65 -6.42
N GLU A 351 -14.17 -13.08 -7.53
CA GLU A 351 -13.83 -12.62 -8.87
C GLU A 351 -15.04 -12.01 -9.56
N ILE A 352 -14.80 -10.91 -10.26
CA ILE A 352 -15.80 -10.21 -11.07
C ILE A 352 -15.23 -10.09 -12.49
N ASN A 353 -15.95 -10.64 -13.45
CA ASN A 353 -15.60 -10.55 -14.86
C ASN A 353 -16.69 -9.74 -15.59
N LEU A 354 -16.32 -8.56 -16.09
CA LEU A 354 -17.19 -7.74 -16.92
C LEU A 354 -17.06 -8.15 -18.39
N ASP A 355 -18.21 -8.33 -19.02
CA ASP A 355 -18.28 -8.48 -20.47
C ASP A 355 -17.79 -7.20 -21.17
N VAL A 356 -17.63 -7.31 -22.49
CA VAL A 356 -17.23 -6.17 -23.32
C VAL A 356 -18.16 -4.99 -23.08
N VAL A 357 -17.58 -3.89 -22.61
CA VAL A 357 -18.28 -2.64 -22.32
C VAL A 357 -17.47 -1.44 -22.83
N ASN A 358 -18.17 -0.44 -23.35
CA ASN A 358 -17.58 0.83 -23.74
C ASN A 358 -17.93 1.89 -22.70
N ILE A 359 -17.00 2.18 -21.79
CA ILE A 359 -17.13 3.20 -20.75
C ILE A 359 -16.77 4.55 -21.35
N THR A 360 -17.66 5.54 -21.19
CA THR A 360 -17.49 6.88 -21.76
C THR A 360 -17.10 7.94 -20.73
N GLY A 361 -17.27 7.64 -19.44
CA GLY A 361 -16.86 8.55 -18.36
C GLY A 361 -17.11 7.94 -16.98
N THR A 362 -16.54 8.60 -15.97
CA THR A 362 -16.66 8.21 -14.56
C THR A 362 -17.22 9.36 -13.74
N SER A 363 -17.88 9.08 -12.62
CA SER A 363 -18.43 10.10 -11.73
C SER A 363 -17.35 10.71 -10.81
N LEU A 364 -16.26 10.00 -10.57
CA LEU A 364 -15.18 10.46 -9.73
C LEU A 364 -14.18 11.32 -10.51
N ALA A 365 -13.71 12.39 -9.90
CA ALA A 365 -12.76 13.33 -10.50
C ALA A 365 -11.38 12.71 -10.83
N ASN A 366 -11.02 11.60 -10.16
CA ASN A 366 -9.78 10.87 -10.43
C ASN A 366 -9.87 9.93 -11.64
N GLY A 367 -11.02 9.85 -12.31
CA GLY A 367 -11.21 9.00 -13.48
C GLY A 367 -11.34 7.50 -13.18
N LEU A 368 -11.46 7.11 -11.91
CA LEU A 368 -11.57 5.71 -11.49
C LEU A 368 -13.06 5.32 -11.28
N ILE A 369 -13.33 4.03 -11.41
CA ILE A 369 -14.55 3.39 -10.95
C ILE A 369 -14.18 2.52 -9.76
N GLN A 370 -14.68 2.87 -8.58
CA GLN A 370 -14.48 2.10 -7.37
C GLN A 370 -15.55 1.02 -7.30
N VAL A 371 -15.12 -0.21 -7.05
CA VAL A 371 -16.01 -1.37 -6.92
C VAL A 371 -15.84 -1.94 -5.51
N GLU A 372 -16.89 -1.85 -4.73
CA GLU A 372 -16.97 -2.37 -3.37
C GLU A 372 -17.61 -3.76 -3.37
N ALA A 373 -17.11 -4.65 -2.52
CA ALA A 373 -17.69 -5.95 -2.25
C ALA A 373 -17.64 -6.26 -0.75
N ILE A 374 -18.64 -6.95 -0.24
CA ILE A 374 -18.66 -7.39 1.16
C ILE A 374 -17.96 -8.74 1.24
N PRO A 375 -16.92 -8.90 2.11
CA PRO A 375 -16.28 -10.20 2.28
C PRO A 375 -17.21 -11.19 3.01
N GLN A 376 -17.09 -12.47 2.68
CA GLN A 376 -17.79 -13.57 3.36
C GLN A 376 -17.32 -13.70 4.83
N SER A 377 -16.02 -13.65 5.03
CA SER A 377 -15.38 -13.49 6.33
C SER A 377 -15.03 -12.02 6.52
N ASN A 378 -15.19 -11.49 7.71
CA ASN A 378 -14.72 -10.13 7.99
C ASN A 378 -13.18 -10.04 8.04
N ASP A 379 -12.47 -11.17 8.09
CA ASP A 379 -11.03 -11.22 7.88
C ASP A 379 -10.74 -11.20 6.37
N VAL A 380 -9.75 -10.41 5.96
CA VAL A 380 -9.33 -10.28 4.56
C VAL A 380 -7.84 -10.53 4.42
N ILE A 381 -7.47 -11.37 3.45
CA ILE A 381 -6.09 -11.70 3.14
C ILE A 381 -5.82 -11.28 1.71
N ALA A 382 -4.81 -10.45 1.49
CA ALA A 382 -4.38 -10.12 0.14
C ALA A 382 -3.66 -11.31 -0.50
N LEU A 383 -3.91 -11.55 -1.78
CA LEU A 383 -3.08 -12.44 -2.59
C LEU A 383 -1.66 -11.86 -2.70
N LYS A 384 -0.71 -12.71 -3.11
CA LYS A 384 0.70 -12.36 -3.20
C LYS A 384 1.00 -11.14 -4.10
N ASP A 385 0.19 -10.92 -5.14
CA ASP A 385 0.31 -9.81 -6.09
C ASP A 385 -0.56 -8.58 -5.72
N LEU A 386 -1.38 -8.70 -4.66
CA LEU A 386 -2.23 -7.62 -4.18
C LEU A 386 -1.60 -6.93 -2.97
N TYR A 387 -1.51 -5.61 -3.04
CA TYR A 387 -1.12 -4.79 -1.90
C TYR A 387 -2.34 -4.42 -1.08
N LEU A 388 -2.39 -4.91 0.17
CA LEU A 388 -3.48 -4.61 1.08
C LEU A 388 -3.29 -3.24 1.71
N GLN A 389 -4.32 -2.40 1.66
CA GLN A 389 -4.30 -1.09 2.28
C GLN A 389 -5.62 -0.79 3.00
N LEU A 390 -5.54 -0.36 4.27
CA LEU A 390 -6.70 0.19 4.96
C LEU A 390 -6.91 1.65 4.53
N ASP A 391 -8.03 1.93 3.89
CA ASP A 391 -8.42 3.27 3.45
C ASP A 391 -9.21 3.97 4.55
N VAL A 392 -8.49 4.67 5.43
CA VAL A 392 -9.12 5.43 6.53
C VAL A 392 -9.91 6.62 6.01
N THR A 393 -9.55 7.17 4.84
CA THR A 393 -10.21 8.34 4.27
C THR A 393 -11.65 8.04 3.83
N ASN A 394 -11.85 6.83 3.26
CA ASN A 394 -13.16 6.36 2.83
C ASN A 394 -13.86 5.49 3.90
N SER A 395 -13.24 5.32 5.05
CA SER A 395 -13.84 4.68 6.22
C SER A 395 -14.70 5.67 7.02
N SER A 396 -15.74 5.18 7.68
CA SER A 396 -16.62 6.02 8.51
C SER A 396 -16.61 5.60 9.97
N VAL A 397 -16.64 6.60 10.86
CA VAL A 397 -16.72 6.41 12.31
C VAL A 397 -17.90 7.22 12.84
N ASN A 398 -18.90 6.52 13.37
CA ASN A 398 -20.09 7.12 13.93
C ASN A 398 -20.15 6.85 15.44
N ALA A 399 -20.19 7.90 16.26
CA ALA A 399 -20.33 7.77 17.70
C ALA A 399 -21.82 7.77 18.08
N LEU A 400 -22.25 6.74 18.82
CA LEU A 400 -23.62 6.57 19.28
C LEU A 400 -23.63 6.39 20.80
N PRO A 401 -24.53 7.08 21.53
CA PRO A 401 -24.63 6.87 22.97
C PRO A 401 -25.15 5.45 23.26
N ASP A 402 -24.51 4.77 24.21
CA ASP A 402 -24.97 3.47 24.69
C ASP A 402 -26.07 3.70 25.71
N VAL A 403 -27.30 3.82 25.26
CA VAL A 403 -28.45 4.12 26.08
C VAL A 403 -29.49 3.02 25.94
N VAL A 404 -29.83 2.43 27.05
CA VAL A 404 -31.04 1.61 27.20
C VAL A 404 -31.99 2.37 28.10
N SER A 405 -33.11 2.81 27.55
CA SER A 405 -34.16 3.46 28.35
C SER A 405 -35.34 2.50 28.49
N SER A 406 -35.82 2.38 29.72
CA SER A 406 -37.07 1.68 30.02
C SER A 406 -38.12 2.70 30.51
N GLY A 407 -39.26 2.69 29.88
CA GLY A 407 -40.39 3.49 30.30
C GLY A 407 -41.51 2.60 30.85
N GLU A 408 -42.04 2.96 31.99
CA GLU A 408 -43.16 2.26 32.59
C GLU A 408 -44.46 2.95 32.18
N ASN A 409 -45.43 2.16 31.73
CA ASN A 409 -46.74 2.69 31.39
C ASN A 409 -47.51 3.09 32.66
N THR A 410 -48.35 4.11 32.61
CA THR A 410 -49.11 4.60 33.75
C THR A 410 -50.00 3.55 34.41
N SER A 411 -50.25 2.43 33.77
CA SER A 411 -50.97 1.28 34.33
C SER A 411 -50.06 0.30 35.12
N ALA A 412 -48.77 0.56 35.22
CA ALA A 412 -47.76 -0.20 36.00
C ALA A 412 -47.64 -1.71 35.63
N THR A 413 -48.20 -2.16 34.52
CA THR A 413 -48.19 -3.56 34.14
C THR A 413 -47.31 -3.89 32.93
N SER A 414 -46.83 -2.87 32.23
CA SER A 414 -45.95 -3.02 31.07
C SER A 414 -44.94 -1.90 30.99
N TYR A 415 -43.73 -2.21 30.55
CA TYR A 415 -42.71 -1.21 30.24
C TYR A 415 -42.21 -1.44 28.81
N VAL A 416 -41.78 -0.36 28.20
CA VAL A 416 -41.17 -0.39 26.88
C VAL A 416 -39.69 -0.12 27.04
N THR A 417 -38.87 -1.02 26.56
CA THR A 417 -37.40 -0.85 26.52
C THR A 417 -37.03 -0.40 25.12
N THR A 418 -36.30 0.70 25.03
CA THR A 418 -35.70 1.18 23.79
C THR A 418 -34.19 1.10 23.89
N SER A 419 -33.53 0.72 22.83
CA SER A 419 -32.07 0.60 22.77
C SER A 419 -31.52 1.36 21.59
N SER A 420 -30.35 1.97 21.76
CA SER A 420 -29.59 2.57 20.67
C SER A 420 -29.02 1.53 19.69
N TYR A 421 -29.08 0.25 20.05
CA TYR A 421 -28.78 -0.88 19.17
C TYR A 421 -29.94 -1.21 18.22
N ALA A 422 -30.71 -0.24 17.79
CA ALA A 422 -31.74 -0.46 16.78
C ALA A 422 -31.12 -1.10 15.56
N SER A 423 -31.74 -2.17 15.09
CA SER A 423 -31.29 -2.93 13.94
C SER A 423 -31.27 -2.06 12.69
N GLU A 424 -30.16 -1.37 12.46
CA GLU A 424 -29.92 -0.82 11.13
C GLU A 424 -29.82 -1.99 10.16
N SER A 425 -30.71 -2.01 9.22
CA SER A 425 -30.65 -2.97 8.12
C SER A 425 -29.27 -2.84 7.47
N ILE A 426 -28.51 -3.94 7.45
CA ILE A 426 -27.24 -4.06 6.71
C ILE A 426 -27.41 -3.64 5.23
N TYR A 427 -28.64 -3.49 4.78
CA TYR A 427 -29.04 -3.32 3.40
C TYR A 427 -29.42 -1.89 3.02
N THR A 428 -29.54 -0.98 3.96
CA THR A 428 -29.80 0.44 3.67
C THR A 428 -28.51 1.21 3.58
N ARG A 429 -28.06 1.39 2.37
CA ARG A 429 -27.08 2.38 1.96
C ARG A 429 -27.61 3.22 0.83
#